data_67e978e824f3ef72cf5c47f058898e80
#
_entry.id   67e978e824f3ef72cf5c47f058898e80
#
_cell.length_a   1.000
_cell.length_b   1.000
_cell.length_c   1.000
_cell.angle_alpha   90.00
_cell.angle_beta   90.00
_cell.angle_gamma   90.00
#
_symmetry.space_group_name_H-M   'P 1'
#
loop_
_entity.id
_entity.type
_entity.pdbx_description
1 polymer ?
#
loop_
_entity_poly.entity_id
_entity_poly.type
_entity_poly.pdbx_seq_one_letter_code
_entity_poly.pdbx_strand_id
1 'polypeptide(L)'
;MAGRRRWATEEILDAAAELLRTSDAESFSVRKLAAVLGTDSSSLYRHFRSKTELLRAVADRILLAAVDGYVPEGDWKQRITGLALRVREAFGQQPQLAAVWGRYASSGAGSRLIMEEMLEALQASGLPDEKIPAQYHRLAVLVTSLIASEAGFGTLTPEEHEQGMELFRVAVLGADPERFPALAHFARDVRPLGVDRGAAFEEILATHLAHVEASI
;
A
#
# COMPACT_ATOMS: atom_id res chain seq x y z
N MET A 1 23.55 32.97 -20.60
CA MET A 1 22.64 31.81 -20.65
C MET A 1 22.96 30.92 -19.47
N ALA A 2 22.14 30.91 -18.42
CA ALA A 2 22.31 30.00 -17.29
C ALA A 2 22.13 28.56 -17.81
N GLY A 3 23.17 27.73 -17.62
CA GLY A 3 23.14 26.33 -18.02
C GLY A 3 21.94 25.62 -17.36
N ARG A 4 21.10 25.00 -18.16
CA ARG A 4 19.95 24.22 -17.70
C ARG A 4 20.46 23.15 -16.75
N ARG A 5 20.08 23.21 -15.45
CA ARG A 5 20.43 22.20 -14.45
C ARG A 5 19.97 20.82 -14.96
N ARG A 6 20.87 19.88 -14.97
CA ARG A 6 20.57 18.47 -15.30
C ARG A 6 20.21 17.77 -14.00
N TRP A 7 18.96 17.40 -13.84
CA TRP A 7 18.48 16.67 -12.67
C TRP A 7 18.92 15.20 -12.73
N ALA A 8 19.38 14.66 -11.61
CA ALA A 8 19.58 13.22 -11.46
C ALA A 8 18.23 12.53 -11.25
N THR A 9 18.15 11.24 -11.61
CA THR A 9 16.92 10.44 -11.43
C THR A 9 16.47 10.45 -9.97
N GLU A 10 17.39 10.30 -9.03
CA GLU A 10 17.12 10.31 -7.59
C GLU A 10 16.51 11.65 -7.11
N GLU A 11 17.05 12.77 -7.57
CA GLU A 11 16.51 14.10 -7.24
C GLU A 11 15.08 14.27 -7.75
N ILE A 12 14.76 13.70 -8.91
CA ILE A 12 13.40 13.72 -9.48
C ILE A 12 12.46 12.86 -8.63
N LEU A 13 12.92 11.68 -8.19
CA LEU A 13 12.13 10.79 -7.33
C LEU A 13 11.89 11.39 -5.95
N ASP A 14 12.89 12.07 -5.36
CA ASP A 14 12.73 12.80 -4.10
C ASP A 14 11.65 13.89 -4.21
N ALA A 15 11.75 14.73 -5.24
CA ALA A 15 10.77 15.79 -5.47
C ALA A 15 9.37 15.24 -5.78
N ALA A 16 9.28 14.09 -6.48
CA ALA A 16 8.01 13.43 -6.77
C ALA A 16 7.37 12.86 -5.49
N ALA A 17 8.16 12.21 -4.62
CA ALA A 17 7.71 11.70 -3.34
C ALA A 17 7.20 12.83 -2.43
N GLU A 18 7.94 13.95 -2.35
CA GLU A 18 7.52 15.11 -1.56
C GLU A 18 6.25 15.76 -2.12
N LEU A 19 6.12 15.89 -3.44
CA LEU A 19 4.92 16.42 -4.06
C LEU A 19 3.70 15.51 -3.81
N LEU A 20 3.88 14.18 -3.84
CA LEU A 20 2.83 13.20 -3.54
C LEU A 20 2.42 13.19 -2.06
N ARG A 21 3.30 13.58 -1.15
CA ARG A 21 2.99 13.69 0.28
C ARG A 21 2.04 14.86 0.57
N THR A 22 2.12 15.91 -0.23
CA THR A 22 1.38 17.19 -0.04
C THR A 22 0.21 17.38 -0.99
N SER A 23 0.03 16.51 -1.99
CA SER A 23 -1.05 16.59 -2.98
C SER A 23 -1.59 15.21 -3.31
N ASP A 24 -2.90 15.13 -3.60
CA ASP A 24 -3.50 13.83 -3.97
C ASP A 24 -2.87 13.25 -5.26
N ALA A 25 -2.81 11.91 -5.33
CA ALA A 25 -2.17 11.20 -6.43
C ALA A 25 -2.89 11.40 -7.78
N GLU A 26 -4.19 11.73 -7.76
CA GLU A 26 -4.96 11.99 -8.97
C GLU A 26 -4.58 13.36 -9.57
N SER A 27 -4.41 14.37 -8.72
CA SER A 27 -3.98 15.71 -9.13
C SER A 27 -2.48 15.79 -9.45
N PHE A 28 -1.68 14.80 -9.05
CA PHE A 28 -0.27 14.73 -9.40
C PHE A 28 -0.07 14.70 -10.93
N SER A 29 0.82 15.53 -11.42
CA SER A 29 1.19 15.54 -12.84
C SER A 29 2.68 15.81 -13.04
N VAL A 30 3.25 15.27 -14.12
CA VAL A 30 4.64 15.53 -14.52
C VAL A 30 4.87 17.04 -14.74
N ARG A 31 3.84 17.77 -15.16
CA ARG A 31 3.91 19.23 -15.32
C ARG A 31 4.06 19.96 -13.98
N LYS A 32 3.31 19.55 -12.93
CA LYS A 32 3.44 20.11 -11.57
C LYS A 32 4.83 19.82 -11.02
N LEU A 33 5.33 18.58 -11.19
CA LEU A 33 6.68 18.20 -10.76
C LEU A 33 7.75 19.02 -11.49
N ALA A 34 7.61 19.22 -12.81
CA ALA A 34 8.53 20.04 -13.59
C ALA A 34 8.55 21.51 -13.07
N ALA A 35 7.40 22.07 -12.70
CA ALA A 35 7.30 23.40 -12.12
C ALA A 35 8.03 23.49 -10.76
N VAL A 36 7.86 22.49 -9.88
CA VAL A 36 8.58 22.40 -8.59
C VAL A 36 10.09 22.34 -8.79
N LEU A 37 10.56 21.59 -9.79
CA LEU A 37 11.98 21.44 -10.11
C LEU A 37 12.56 22.62 -10.93
N GLY A 38 11.74 23.60 -11.31
CA GLY A 38 12.18 24.73 -12.15
C GLY A 38 12.68 24.27 -13.54
N THR A 39 12.07 23.23 -14.11
CA THR A 39 12.41 22.65 -15.41
C THR A 39 11.18 22.50 -16.30
N ASP A 40 11.35 21.98 -17.50
CA ASP A 40 10.25 21.61 -18.37
C ASP A 40 9.93 20.11 -18.30
N SER A 41 8.68 19.76 -18.64
CA SER A 41 8.23 18.36 -18.61
C SER A 41 9.02 17.47 -19.58
N SER A 42 9.56 18.01 -20.68
CA SER A 42 10.35 17.23 -21.65
C SER A 42 11.67 16.75 -21.05
N SER A 43 12.21 17.50 -20.10
CA SER A 43 13.39 17.09 -19.31
C SER A 43 13.09 15.86 -18.45
N LEU A 44 11.91 15.81 -17.82
CA LEU A 44 11.48 14.69 -16.99
C LEU A 44 11.12 13.46 -17.84
N TYR A 45 10.52 13.66 -19.00
CA TYR A 45 10.21 12.56 -19.94
C TYR A 45 11.44 11.87 -20.55
N ARG A 46 12.64 12.43 -20.39
CA ARG A 46 13.88 11.72 -20.70
C ARG A 46 14.25 10.66 -19.67
N HIS A 47 13.77 10.81 -18.43
CA HIS A 47 13.98 9.87 -17.33
C HIS A 47 12.84 8.87 -17.21
N PHE A 48 11.60 9.33 -17.42
CA PHE A 48 10.40 8.52 -17.24
C PHE A 48 9.46 8.75 -18.43
N ARG A 49 9.11 7.70 -19.15
CA ARG A 49 8.29 7.76 -20.37
C ARG A 49 6.83 8.15 -20.11
N SER A 50 6.36 8.05 -18.86
CA SER A 50 4.99 8.34 -18.47
C SER A 50 4.87 8.69 -16.97
N LYS A 51 3.74 9.31 -16.57
CA LYS A 51 3.34 9.46 -15.17
C LYS A 51 3.36 8.10 -14.44
N THR A 52 2.84 7.06 -15.07
CA THR A 52 2.77 5.71 -14.51
C THR A 52 4.16 5.14 -14.21
N GLU A 53 5.12 5.32 -15.12
CA GLU A 53 6.51 4.87 -14.92
C GLU A 53 7.16 5.61 -13.76
N LEU A 54 6.96 6.92 -13.65
CA LEU A 54 7.44 7.72 -12.53
C LEU A 54 6.83 7.24 -11.19
N LEU A 55 5.51 7.04 -11.15
CA LEU A 55 4.85 6.56 -9.92
C LEU A 55 5.30 5.15 -9.52
N ARG A 56 5.54 4.26 -10.49
CA ARG A 56 6.15 2.95 -10.25
C ARG A 56 7.56 3.08 -9.64
N ALA A 57 8.37 3.98 -10.16
CA ALA A 57 9.72 4.20 -9.65
C ALA A 57 9.70 4.77 -8.21
N VAL A 58 8.77 5.69 -7.90
CA VAL A 58 8.59 6.19 -6.53
C VAL A 58 8.13 5.06 -5.61
N ALA A 59 7.15 4.25 -6.02
CA ALA A 59 6.69 3.11 -5.22
C ALA A 59 7.81 2.07 -4.98
N ASP A 60 8.60 1.76 -6.01
CA ASP A 60 9.73 0.84 -5.87
C ASP A 60 10.80 1.35 -4.91
N ARG A 61 11.05 2.66 -4.90
CA ARG A 61 11.97 3.28 -3.95
C ARG A 61 11.46 3.18 -2.49
N ILE A 62 10.15 3.30 -2.29
CA ILE A 62 9.53 3.09 -0.96
C ILE A 62 9.75 1.63 -0.52
N LEU A 63 9.53 0.66 -1.41
CA LEU A 63 9.78 -0.75 -1.14
C LEU A 63 11.27 -1.02 -0.86
N LEU A 64 12.17 -0.40 -1.61
CA LEU A 64 13.60 -0.53 -1.38
C LEU A 64 13.99 -0.01 0.01
N ALA A 65 13.45 1.15 0.41
CA ALA A 65 13.66 1.70 1.75
C ALA A 65 13.06 0.82 2.85
N ALA A 66 11.95 0.15 2.59
CA ALA A 66 11.33 -0.77 3.54
C ALA A 66 12.21 -2.00 3.84
N VAL A 67 13.00 -2.46 2.86
CA VAL A 67 13.92 -3.61 3.05
C VAL A 67 15.35 -3.21 3.40
N ASP A 68 15.67 -1.93 3.37
CA ASP A 68 16.99 -1.47 3.79
C ASP A 68 17.24 -1.82 5.26
N GLY A 69 18.33 -2.54 5.53
CA GLY A 69 18.66 -3.08 6.84
C GLY A 69 17.65 -4.09 7.41
N TYR A 70 16.76 -4.65 6.58
CA TYR A 70 15.88 -5.74 7.01
C TYR A 70 16.72 -7.01 7.21
N VAL A 71 16.61 -7.60 8.41
CA VAL A 71 17.18 -8.89 8.74
C VAL A 71 16.00 -9.81 9.08
N PRO A 72 15.76 -10.89 8.31
CA PRO A 72 14.70 -11.83 8.61
C PRO A 72 14.96 -12.55 9.92
N GLU A 73 14.03 -12.47 10.87
CA GLU A 73 14.14 -13.10 12.19
C GLU A 73 12.94 -14.01 12.45
N GLY A 74 13.18 -15.09 13.21
CA GLY A 74 12.14 -16.01 13.64
C GLY A 74 11.70 -17.02 12.57
N ASP A 75 10.49 -17.55 12.75
CA ASP A 75 9.89 -18.49 11.81
C ASP A 75 9.36 -17.79 10.55
N TRP A 76 8.90 -18.56 9.57
CA TRP A 76 8.40 -18.05 8.30
C TRP A 76 7.22 -17.07 8.45
N LYS A 77 6.34 -17.26 9.46
CA LYS A 77 5.22 -16.34 9.73
C LYS A 77 5.73 -15.01 10.29
N GLN A 78 6.68 -15.05 11.20
CA GLN A 78 7.31 -13.86 11.77
C GLN A 78 8.07 -13.07 10.70
N ARG A 79 8.77 -13.75 9.80
CA ARG A 79 9.46 -13.12 8.65
C ARG A 79 8.46 -12.39 7.73
N ILE A 80 7.38 -13.06 7.30
CA ILE A 80 6.35 -12.43 6.45
C ILE A 80 5.66 -11.27 7.17
N THR A 81 5.32 -11.44 8.44
CA THR A 81 4.67 -10.38 9.23
C THR A 81 5.59 -9.17 9.39
N GLY A 82 6.85 -9.37 9.76
CA GLY A 82 7.83 -8.30 9.90
C GLY A 82 8.03 -7.53 8.61
N LEU A 83 8.16 -8.23 7.48
CA LEU A 83 8.27 -7.61 6.16
C LEU A 83 7.02 -6.80 5.79
N ALA A 84 5.83 -7.37 6.00
CA ALA A 84 4.56 -6.69 5.71
C ALA A 84 4.37 -5.41 6.54
N LEU A 85 4.74 -5.44 7.83
CA LEU A 85 4.68 -4.28 8.72
C LEU A 85 5.66 -3.18 8.28
N ARG A 86 6.87 -3.52 7.86
CA ARG A 86 7.84 -2.54 7.32
C ARG A 86 7.33 -1.88 6.03
N VAL A 87 6.75 -2.66 5.12
CA VAL A 87 6.13 -2.13 3.89
C VAL A 87 4.96 -1.21 4.24
N ARG A 88 4.11 -1.61 5.17
CA ARG A 88 2.99 -0.80 5.67
C ARG A 88 3.47 0.53 6.25
N GLU A 89 4.49 0.51 7.12
CA GLU A 89 5.07 1.71 7.72
C GLU A 89 5.64 2.65 6.64
N ALA A 90 6.42 2.12 5.71
CA ALA A 90 7.01 2.91 4.62
C ALA A 90 5.96 3.58 3.74
N PHE A 91 4.90 2.88 3.36
CA PHE A 91 3.77 3.46 2.62
C PHE A 91 2.91 4.38 3.47
N GLY A 92 2.86 4.23 4.78
CA GLY A 92 2.17 5.13 5.70
C GLY A 92 2.68 6.57 5.65
N GLN A 93 3.94 6.77 5.24
CA GLN A 93 4.52 8.10 4.99
C GLN A 93 4.08 8.72 3.64
N GLN A 94 3.40 7.94 2.79
CA GLN A 94 2.98 8.32 1.44
C GLN A 94 1.52 7.88 1.16
N PRO A 95 0.53 8.30 1.98
CA PRO A 95 -0.82 7.77 1.94
C PRO A 95 -1.50 7.96 0.57
N GLN A 96 -1.21 9.05 -0.12
CA GLN A 96 -1.77 9.33 -1.44
C GLN A 96 -1.28 8.32 -2.51
N LEU A 97 -0.02 7.92 -2.44
CA LEU A 97 0.51 6.88 -3.33
C LEU A 97 0.04 5.49 -2.88
N ALA A 98 0.02 5.23 -1.57
CA ALA A 98 -0.42 3.97 -0.99
C ALA A 98 -1.85 3.62 -1.40
N ALA A 99 -2.77 4.59 -1.39
CA ALA A 99 -4.18 4.40 -1.79
C ALA A 99 -4.34 3.91 -3.25
N VAL A 100 -3.37 4.16 -4.11
CA VAL A 100 -3.40 3.79 -5.54
C VAL A 100 -2.30 2.81 -5.94
N TRP A 101 -1.44 2.41 -4.99
CA TRP A 101 -0.25 1.59 -5.25
C TRP A 101 -0.57 0.29 -6.00
N GLY A 102 -1.66 -0.40 -5.66
CA GLY A 102 -2.08 -1.62 -6.34
C GLY A 102 -2.29 -1.49 -7.86
N ARG A 103 -2.44 -0.26 -8.37
CA ARG A 103 -2.51 0.03 -9.82
C ARG A 103 -1.14 0.07 -10.50
N TYR A 104 -0.08 0.20 -9.71
CA TYR A 104 1.28 0.46 -10.20
C TYR A 104 2.21 -0.70 -9.83
N ALA A 105 1.91 -1.91 -10.37
CA ALA A 105 2.81 -3.04 -10.19
C ALA A 105 4.25 -2.62 -10.51
N SER A 106 5.12 -2.69 -9.52
CA SER A 106 6.53 -2.35 -9.66
C SER A 106 7.32 -3.60 -10.04
N SER A 107 8.41 -3.39 -10.77
CA SER A 107 9.36 -4.45 -11.17
C SER A 107 10.80 -4.03 -10.89
N GLY A 108 10.98 -3.03 -10.05
CA GLY A 108 12.28 -2.49 -9.68
C GLY A 108 13.03 -3.35 -8.65
N ALA A 109 14.09 -2.80 -8.08
CA ALA A 109 14.95 -3.51 -7.13
C ALA A 109 14.21 -3.79 -5.81
N GLY A 110 13.45 -2.81 -5.29
CA GLY A 110 12.69 -2.95 -4.05
C GLY A 110 11.63 -4.04 -4.15
N SER A 111 10.86 -4.05 -5.26
CA SER A 111 9.86 -5.09 -5.51
C SER A 111 10.46 -6.49 -5.59
N ARG A 112 11.62 -6.64 -6.25
CA ARG A 112 12.30 -7.94 -6.34
C ARG A 112 12.79 -8.44 -4.99
N LEU A 113 13.35 -7.56 -4.16
CA LEU A 113 13.80 -7.94 -2.82
C LEU A 113 12.63 -8.36 -1.92
N ILE A 114 11.51 -7.62 -1.94
CA ILE A 114 10.29 -8.01 -1.22
C ILE A 114 9.78 -9.37 -1.70
N MET A 115 9.78 -9.60 -3.01
CA MET A 115 9.33 -10.87 -3.61
C MET A 115 10.22 -12.02 -3.16
N GLU A 116 11.54 -11.86 -3.23
CA GLU A 116 12.52 -12.87 -2.81
C GLU A 116 12.32 -13.27 -1.35
N GLU A 117 12.29 -12.30 -0.44
CA GLU A 117 12.07 -12.54 1.00
C GLU A 117 10.77 -13.28 1.29
N MET A 118 9.67 -12.90 0.60
CA MET A 118 8.38 -13.59 0.75
C MET A 118 8.44 -15.03 0.24
N LEU A 119 9.08 -15.27 -0.91
CA LEU A 119 9.23 -16.61 -1.48
C LEU A 119 10.11 -17.50 -0.61
N GLU A 120 11.25 -16.98 -0.12
CA GLU A 120 12.12 -17.72 0.82
C GLU A 120 11.39 -18.07 2.12
N ALA A 121 10.60 -17.14 2.69
CA ALA A 121 9.83 -17.41 3.89
C ALA A 121 8.76 -18.50 3.63
N LEU A 122 8.07 -18.47 2.47
CA LEU A 122 7.11 -19.50 2.09
C LEU A 122 7.78 -20.85 1.86
N GLN A 123 8.99 -20.91 1.28
CA GLN A 123 9.75 -22.16 1.17
C GLN A 123 10.11 -22.73 2.54
N ALA A 124 10.53 -21.85 3.46
CA ALA A 124 10.86 -22.26 4.83
C ALA A 124 9.64 -22.76 5.63
N SER A 125 8.40 -22.51 5.16
CA SER A 125 7.20 -23.03 5.80
C SER A 125 7.01 -24.56 5.64
N GLY A 126 7.66 -25.15 4.65
CA GLY A 126 7.42 -26.57 4.24
C GLY A 126 6.25 -26.75 3.26
N LEU A 127 5.68 -25.64 2.76
CA LEU A 127 4.67 -25.70 1.71
C LEU A 127 5.27 -26.30 0.42
N PRO A 128 4.56 -27.21 -0.27
CA PRO A 128 5.02 -27.74 -1.56
C PRO A 128 5.30 -26.65 -2.59
N ASP A 129 6.42 -26.76 -3.32
CA ASP A 129 6.90 -25.73 -4.25
C ASP A 129 5.84 -25.29 -5.28
N GLU A 130 5.02 -26.23 -5.75
CA GLU A 130 3.94 -25.94 -6.69
C GLU A 130 2.83 -25.03 -6.13
N LYS A 131 2.70 -24.96 -4.79
CA LYS A 131 1.71 -24.08 -4.12
C LYS A 131 2.26 -22.69 -3.81
N ILE A 132 3.59 -22.51 -3.73
CA ILE A 132 4.24 -21.28 -3.31
C ILE A 132 3.86 -20.08 -4.19
N PRO A 133 3.89 -20.14 -5.54
CA PRO A 133 3.54 -18.98 -6.36
C PRO A 133 2.12 -18.46 -6.13
N ALA A 134 1.16 -19.37 -5.91
CA ALA A 134 -0.22 -19.01 -5.63
C ALA A 134 -0.37 -18.35 -4.25
N GLN A 135 0.35 -18.83 -3.24
CA GLN A 135 0.33 -18.24 -1.89
C GLN A 135 1.04 -16.88 -1.86
N TYR A 136 2.18 -16.75 -2.55
CA TYR A 136 2.83 -15.46 -2.75
C TYR A 136 1.85 -14.44 -3.35
N HIS A 137 1.15 -14.80 -4.44
CA HIS A 137 0.20 -13.90 -5.08
C HIS A 137 -0.92 -13.46 -4.13
N ARG A 138 -1.51 -14.40 -3.36
CA ARG A 138 -2.56 -14.10 -2.38
C ARG A 138 -2.07 -13.14 -1.30
N LEU A 139 -0.87 -13.39 -0.74
CA LEU A 139 -0.25 -12.52 0.26
C LEU A 139 0.05 -11.14 -0.31
N ALA A 140 0.60 -11.06 -1.51
CA ALA A 140 0.89 -9.79 -2.15
C ALA A 140 -0.39 -8.96 -2.37
N VAL A 141 -1.47 -9.59 -2.86
CA VAL A 141 -2.78 -8.93 -3.03
C VAL A 141 -3.34 -8.52 -1.68
N LEU A 142 -3.30 -9.39 -0.67
CA LEU A 142 -3.80 -9.11 0.68
C LEU A 142 -3.10 -7.89 1.28
N VAL A 143 -1.77 -7.92 1.38
CA VAL A 143 -0.96 -6.85 1.99
C VAL A 143 -1.16 -5.53 1.24
N THR A 144 -1.11 -5.56 -0.10
CA THR A 144 -1.31 -4.37 -0.93
C THR A 144 -2.70 -3.77 -0.73
N SER A 145 -3.75 -4.62 -0.69
CA SER A 145 -5.13 -4.15 -0.50
C SER A 145 -5.37 -3.59 0.89
N LEU A 146 -4.80 -4.19 1.93
CA LEU A 146 -4.90 -3.69 3.31
C LEU A 146 -4.23 -2.33 3.44
N ILE A 147 -3.00 -2.17 2.91
CA ILE A 147 -2.28 -0.89 2.92
C ILE A 147 -3.06 0.18 2.14
N ALA A 148 -3.57 -0.15 0.94
CA ALA A 148 -4.33 0.79 0.14
C ALA A 148 -5.65 1.21 0.81
N SER A 149 -6.35 0.28 1.45
CA SER A 149 -7.56 0.57 2.22
C SER A 149 -7.28 1.49 3.41
N GLU A 150 -6.25 1.17 4.20
CA GLU A 150 -5.84 2.00 5.34
C GLU A 150 -5.46 3.42 4.90
N ALA A 151 -4.68 3.53 3.83
CA ALA A 151 -4.26 4.81 3.27
C ALA A 151 -5.43 5.61 2.69
N GLY A 152 -6.37 4.96 2.02
CA GLY A 152 -7.56 5.61 1.47
C GLY A 152 -8.40 6.32 2.54
N PHE A 153 -8.59 5.68 3.69
CA PHE A 153 -9.24 6.32 4.83
C PHE A 153 -8.38 7.45 5.45
N GLY A 154 -7.06 7.30 5.45
CA GLY A 154 -6.13 8.31 5.96
C GLY A 154 -6.06 9.58 5.11
N THR A 155 -6.62 9.58 3.90
CA THR A 155 -6.72 10.77 3.03
C THR A 155 -7.99 11.57 3.23
N LEU A 156 -8.96 11.06 4.01
CA LEU A 156 -10.19 11.78 4.33
C LEU A 156 -9.92 12.91 5.33
N THR A 157 -10.62 14.03 5.16
CA THR A 157 -10.66 15.06 6.21
C THR A 157 -11.39 14.54 7.44
N PRO A 158 -11.19 15.16 8.63
CA PRO A 158 -11.94 14.80 9.83
C PRO A 158 -13.46 14.87 9.63
N GLU A 159 -13.93 15.88 8.89
CA GLU A 159 -15.35 16.09 8.57
C GLU A 159 -15.90 14.99 7.67
N GLU A 160 -15.17 14.61 6.62
CA GLU A 160 -15.57 13.50 5.72
C GLU A 160 -15.59 12.18 6.47
N HIS A 161 -14.62 11.96 7.36
CA HIS A 161 -14.59 10.77 8.20
C HIS A 161 -15.80 10.70 9.14
N GLU A 162 -16.09 11.78 9.87
CA GLU A 162 -17.23 11.86 10.79
C GLU A 162 -18.56 11.69 10.05
N GLN A 163 -18.72 12.35 8.90
CA GLN A 163 -19.90 12.19 8.06
C GLN A 163 -20.09 10.75 7.59
N GLY A 164 -19.02 10.09 7.14
CA GLY A 164 -19.05 8.68 6.71
C GLY A 164 -19.45 7.74 7.85
N MET A 165 -18.91 7.96 9.05
CA MET A 165 -19.24 7.20 10.26
C MET A 165 -20.71 7.38 10.65
N GLU A 166 -21.25 8.60 10.61
CA GLU A 166 -22.65 8.87 10.94
C GLU A 166 -23.61 8.25 9.91
N LEU A 167 -23.30 8.37 8.61
CA LEU A 167 -24.08 7.73 7.56
C LEU A 167 -24.13 6.20 7.74
N PHE A 168 -22.98 5.58 8.05
CA PHE A 168 -22.91 4.16 8.35
C PHE A 168 -23.78 3.81 9.57
N ARG A 169 -23.65 4.56 10.67
CA ARG A 169 -24.41 4.34 11.91
C ARG A 169 -25.92 4.42 11.67
N VAL A 170 -26.36 5.45 10.97
CA VAL A 170 -27.78 5.62 10.62
C VAL A 170 -28.29 4.47 9.77
N ALA A 171 -27.54 4.07 8.74
CA ALA A 171 -27.91 3.00 7.84
C ALA A 171 -28.01 1.64 8.55
N VAL A 172 -27.06 1.34 9.43
CA VAL A 172 -26.98 0.05 10.13
C VAL A 172 -28.02 -0.03 11.26
N LEU A 173 -28.09 0.98 12.14
CA LEU A 173 -29.02 0.98 13.28
C LEU A 173 -30.47 1.22 12.86
N GLY A 174 -30.72 1.88 11.73
CA GLY A 174 -32.04 2.09 11.15
C GLY A 174 -32.50 1.00 10.20
N ALA A 175 -31.79 -0.12 10.10
CA ALA A 175 -32.15 -1.22 9.21
C ALA A 175 -33.51 -1.84 9.59
N ASP A 176 -34.43 -1.90 8.62
CA ASP A 176 -35.72 -2.54 8.77
C ASP A 176 -35.55 -4.05 9.04
N PRO A 177 -35.98 -4.58 10.20
CA PRO A 177 -35.81 -5.99 10.53
C PRO A 177 -36.56 -6.96 9.61
N GLU A 178 -37.68 -6.54 8.99
CA GLU A 178 -38.43 -7.38 8.05
C GLU A 178 -37.67 -7.54 6.75
N ARG A 179 -37.01 -6.47 6.30
CA ARG A 179 -36.25 -6.45 5.04
C ARG A 179 -34.80 -6.88 5.19
N PHE A 180 -34.19 -6.57 6.34
CA PHE A 180 -32.76 -6.80 6.64
C PHE A 180 -32.57 -7.51 8.01
N PRO A 181 -33.11 -8.71 8.20
CA PRO A 181 -33.13 -9.37 9.50
C PRO A 181 -31.72 -9.64 10.08
N ALA A 182 -30.74 -10.05 9.24
CA ALA A 182 -29.39 -10.28 9.68
C ALA A 182 -28.68 -8.98 10.08
N LEU A 183 -28.82 -7.92 9.27
CA LEU A 183 -28.22 -6.62 9.57
C LEU A 183 -28.81 -6.04 10.88
N ALA A 184 -30.12 -6.11 11.06
CA ALA A 184 -30.78 -5.63 12.28
C ALA A 184 -30.33 -6.43 13.51
N HIS A 185 -30.11 -7.75 13.37
CA HIS A 185 -29.62 -8.61 14.44
C HIS A 185 -28.22 -8.23 14.90
N PHE A 186 -27.28 -7.98 13.94
CA PHE A 186 -25.89 -7.67 14.25
C PHE A 186 -25.58 -6.15 14.26
N ALA A 187 -26.60 -5.28 14.19
CA ALA A 187 -26.43 -3.85 13.99
C ALA A 187 -25.51 -3.16 15.02
N ARG A 188 -25.43 -3.69 16.26
CA ARG A 188 -24.58 -3.13 17.31
C ARG A 188 -23.12 -3.59 17.24
N ASP A 189 -22.86 -4.71 16.56
CA ASP A 189 -21.54 -5.36 16.50
C ASP A 189 -20.83 -5.08 15.17
N VAL A 190 -21.60 -4.76 14.11
CA VAL A 190 -21.04 -4.41 12.80
C VAL A 190 -20.31 -3.07 12.89
N ARG A 191 -19.04 -3.08 12.49
CA ARG A 191 -18.17 -1.90 12.49
C ARG A 191 -17.88 -1.42 11.07
N PRO A 192 -17.74 -0.11 10.85
CA PRO A 192 -17.30 0.43 9.56
C PRO A 192 -15.85 0.05 9.29
N LEU A 193 -15.49 -0.06 8.00
CA LEU A 193 -14.16 -0.46 7.56
C LEU A 193 -13.02 0.47 8.04
N GLY A 194 -13.29 1.67 8.49
CA GLY A 194 -12.29 2.63 8.93
C GLY A 194 -11.84 2.51 10.41
N VAL A 195 -12.44 1.58 11.18
CA VAL A 195 -12.16 1.44 12.62
C VAL A 195 -11.10 0.37 12.88
N ASP A 196 -10.21 0.64 13.85
CA ASP A 196 -9.15 -0.28 14.31
C ASP A 196 -8.25 -0.85 13.19
N ARG A 197 -7.93 -0.04 12.19
CA ARG A 197 -7.21 -0.44 10.96
C ARG A 197 -5.88 -1.15 11.23
N GLY A 198 -5.13 -0.69 12.24
CA GLY A 198 -3.85 -1.29 12.60
C GLY A 198 -4.01 -2.71 13.13
N ALA A 199 -4.93 -2.90 14.06
CA ALA A 199 -5.26 -4.22 14.60
C ALA A 199 -5.85 -5.13 13.52
N ALA A 200 -6.73 -4.60 12.66
CA ALA A 200 -7.31 -5.34 11.55
C ALA A 200 -6.26 -5.83 10.54
N PHE A 201 -5.23 -5.03 10.23
CA PHE A 201 -4.14 -5.44 9.36
C PHE A 201 -3.43 -6.68 9.90
N GLU A 202 -3.02 -6.65 11.15
CA GLU A 202 -2.28 -7.74 11.78
C GLU A 202 -3.16 -9.00 11.95
N GLU A 203 -4.42 -8.84 12.36
CA GLU A 203 -5.36 -9.94 12.54
C GLU A 203 -5.68 -10.65 11.22
N ILE A 204 -5.94 -9.89 10.14
CA ILE A 204 -6.24 -10.46 8.82
C ILE A 204 -5.00 -11.18 8.27
N LEU A 205 -3.82 -10.58 8.40
CA LEU A 205 -2.57 -11.20 7.99
C LEU A 205 -2.32 -12.50 8.76
N ALA A 206 -2.42 -12.47 10.09
CA ALA A 206 -2.24 -13.65 10.95
C ALA A 206 -3.23 -14.77 10.60
N THR A 207 -4.50 -14.43 10.35
CA THR A 207 -5.52 -15.39 9.92
C THR A 207 -5.15 -16.06 8.60
N HIS A 208 -4.65 -15.28 7.64
CA HIS A 208 -4.20 -15.85 6.36
C HIS A 208 -2.99 -16.76 6.54
N LEU A 209 -2.00 -16.36 7.35
CA LEU A 209 -0.81 -17.17 7.63
C LEU A 209 -1.16 -18.49 8.36
N ALA A 210 -2.14 -18.46 9.28
CA ALA A 210 -2.66 -19.68 9.91
C ALA A 210 -3.34 -20.61 8.89
N HIS A 211 -4.05 -20.05 7.90
CA HIS A 211 -4.63 -20.85 6.81
C HIS A 211 -3.55 -21.48 5.93
N VAL A 212 -2.46 -20.76 5.64
CA VAL A 212 -1.31 -21.33 4.91
C VAL A 212 -0.71 -22.49 5.69
N GLU A 213 -0.47 -22.31 6.99
CA GLU A 213 0.06 -23.36 7.88
C GLU A 213 -0.82 -24.63 7.88
N ALA A 214 -2.14 -24.47 7.94
CA ALA A 214 -3.08 -25.60 7.87
C ALA A 214 -3.11 -26.30 6.50
N SER A 215 -2.43 -25.75 5.47
CA SER A 215 -2.35 -26.28 4.10
C SER A 215 -1.03 -27.02 3.81
N ILE A 216 -0.11 -27.03 4.79
CA ILE A 216 1.16 -27.76 4.80
C ILE A 216 0.90 -29.23 5.17
#